data_804f5d127edbdbc325b6c7fd82f6094d
#
_entry.id   804f5d127edbdbc325b6c7fd82f6094d
#
_cell.length_a   1.000
_cell.length_b   1.000
_cell.length_c   1.000
_cell.angle_alpha   90.00
_cell.angle_beta   90.00
_cell.angle_gamma   90.00
#
_symmetry.space_group_name_H-M   'P 1'
#
loop_
_entity.id
_entity.type
_entity.pdbx_description
1 polymer ?
#
loop_
_entity_poly.entity_id
_entity_poly.type
_entity_poly.pdbx_seq_one_letter_code
_entity_poly.pdbx_strand_id
1 'polypeptide(L)'
;MSFEKKNIEKIKLFSKNMRKKILQMAFDAGASSAHFGGALSIVEILATLFSYKMNIKKKKDIGWDSRDRFILSKGHACLAYYSSWNLKGFISDEDLKTFEKDNSSLAGHPVKNKKLGIDFSNGSLGMGLSIGIGLAISSKKRKKLFNTYVVIGDGECNEGSVW
;
A
#
# COMPACT_ATOMS: atom_id res chain seq x y z
N MET A 1 28.90 -9.88 4.55
CA MET A 1 28.09 -8.97 3.70
C MET A 1 27.71 -7.77 4.55
N SER A 2 27.97 -6.54 4.09
CA SER A 2 27.65 -5.33 4.87
C SER A 2 26.14 -5.24 5.16
N PHE A 3 25.75 -4.58 6.24
CA PHE A 3 24.36 -4.33 6.62
C PHE A 3 23.56 -3.70 5.47
N GLU A 4 24.16 -2.76 4.77
CA GLU A 4 23.58 -2.07 3.62
C GLU A 4 23.29 -3.05 2.45
N LYS A 5 24.25 -3.89 2.08
CA LYS A 5 24.09 -4.88 1.00
C LYS A 5 22.96 -5.86 1.30
N LYS A 6 22.81 -6.30 2.57
CA LYS A 6 21.72 -7.18 2.99
C LYS A 6 20.34 -6.53 2.83
N ASN A 7 20.21 -5.24 3.16
CA ASN A 7 18.94 -4.53 3.01
C ASN A 7 18.59 -4.30 1.55
N ILE A 8 19.56 -3.97 0.70
CA ILE A 8 19.35 -3.83 -0.75
C ILE A 8 18.84 -5.12 -1.36
N GLU A 9 19.47 -6.26 -1.04
CA GLU A 9 19.02 -7.56 -1.55
C GLU A 9 17.60 -7.92 -1.07
N LYS A 10 17.26 -7.60 0.17
CA LYS A 10 15.90 -7.77 0.71
C LYS A 10 14.87 -6.93 -0.06
N ILE A 11 15.18 -5.67 -0.35
CA ILE A 11 14.29 -4.77 -1.11
C ILE A 11 14.12 -5.29 -2.55
N LYS A 12 15.21 -5.70 -3.21
CA LYS A 12 15.17 -6.28 -4.55
C LYS A 12 14.31 -7.54 -4.62
N LEU A 13 14.44 -8.44 -3.65
CA LEU A 13 13.62 -9.65 -3.58
C LEU A 13 12.15 -9.31 -3.35
N PHE A 14 11.86 -8.35 -2.47
CA PHE A 14 10.51 -7.90 -2.20
C PHE A 14 9.87 -7.30 -3.46
N SER A 15 10.57 -6.40 -4.18
CA SER A 15 10.08 -5.79 -5.42
C SER A 15 9.84 -6.83 -6.52
N LYS A 16 10.73 -7.81 -6.68
CA LYS A 16 10.54 -8.93 -7.62
C LYS A 16 9.26 -9.72 -7.31
N ASN A 17 9.03 -10.03 -6.03
CA ASN A 17 7.84 -10.77 -5.61
C ASN A 17 6.56 -9.93 -5.77
N MET A 18 6.62 -8.61 -5.51
CA MET A 18 5.50 -7.70 -5.81
C MET A 18 5.09 -7.77 -7.28
N ARG A 19 6.05 -7.66 -8.21
CA ARG A 19 5.77 -7.73 -9.65
C ARG A 19 5.08 -9.03 -10.04
N LYS A 20 5.54 -10.17 -9.52
CA LYS A 20 4.89 -11.46 -9.77
C LYS A 20 3.43 -11.45 -9.31
N LYS A 21 3.15 -10.94 -8.10
CA LYS A 21 1.80 -10.90 -7.56
C LYS A 21 0.91 -9.90 -8.30
N ILE A 22 1.42 -8.74 -8.70
CA ILE A 22 0.71 -7.77 -9.54
C ILE A 22 0.24 -8.41 -10.85
N LEU A 23 1.15 -9.09 -11.56
CA LEU A 23 0.82 -9.77 -12.81
C LEU A 23 -0.18 -10.90 -12.61
N GLN A 24 -0.02 -11.70 -11.55
CA GLN A 24 -0.93 -12.80 -11.23
C GLN A 24 -2.33 -12.28 -10.89
N MET A 25 -2.45 -11.26 -10.03
CA MET A 25 -3.75 -10.65 -9.68
C MET A 25 -4.49 -10.12 -10.90
N ALA A 26 -3.77 -9.42 -11.78
CA ALA A 26 -4.37 -8.88 -13.00
C ALA A 26 -4.80 -10.00 -13.96
N PHE A 27 -4.01 -11.08 -14.07
CA PHE A 27 -4.36 -12.24 -14.86
C PHE A 27 -5.63 -12.92 -14.31
N ASP A 28 -5.69 -13.14 -13.00
CA ASP A 28 -6.83 -13.80 -12.33
C ASP A 28 -8.12 -12.96 -12.40
N ALA A 29 -8.00 -11.62 -12.50
CA ALA A 29 -9.11 -10.70 -12.68
C ALA A 29 -9.57 -10.53 -14.15
N GLY A 30 -8.84 -11.13 -15.11
CA GLY A 30 -9.18 -11.03 -16.53
C GLY A 30 -8.65 -9.75 -17.21
N ALA A 31 -7.67 -9.08 -16.63
CA ALA A 31 -6.87 -7.97 -17.19
C ALA A 31 -7.63 -6.68 -17.58
N SER A 32 -8.94 -6.67 -17.67
CA SER A 32 -9.73 -5.52 -18.13
C SER A 32 -9.74 -4.32 -17.17
N SER A 33 -9.40 -4.55 -15.92
CA SER A 33 -9.48 -3.53 -14.83
C SER A 33 -8.14 -3.18 -14.21
N ALA A 34 -7.02 -3.66 -14.75
CA ALA A 34 -5.70 -3.50 -14.11
C ALA A 34 -4.96 -2.24 -14.57
N HIS A 35 -4.67 -1.34 -13.66
CA HIS A 35 -3.84 -0.16 -13.89
C HIS A 35 -2.35 -0.49 -13.71
N PHE A 36 -1.74 -1.21 -14.67
CA PHE A 36 -0.35 -1.66 -14.59
C PHE A 36 0.66 -0.52 -14.44
N GLY A 37 0.54 0.53 -15.24
CA GLY A 37 1.46 1.67 -15.20
C GLY A 37 1.52 2.29 -13.81
N GLY A 38 0.35 2.59 -13.24
CA GLY A 38 0.24 3.15 -11.90
C GLY A 38 0.80 2.25 -10.80
N ALA A 39 0.61 0.93 -10.93
CA ALA A 39 1.09 -0.04 -9.95
C ALA A 39 2.59 -0.32 -10.09
N LEU A 40 3.07 -0.58 -11.31
CA LEU A 40 4.47 -0.95 -11.54
C LEU A 40 5.43 0.20 -11.29
N SER A 41 5.01 1.45 -11.51
CA SER A 41 5.84 2.65 -11.28
C SER A 41 6.24 2.87 -9.81
N ILE A 42 5.49 2.31 -8.86
CA ILE A 42 5.74 2.49 -7.42
C ILE A 42 6.27 1.24 -6.70
N VAL A 43 6.59 0.19 -7.44
CA VAL A 43 7.02 -1.09 -6.83
C VAL A 43 8.26 -0.91 -5.96
N GLU A 44 9.30 -0.20 -6.42
CA GLU A 44 10.52 0.02 -5.65
C GLU A 44 10.28 0.91 -4.44
N ILE A 45 9.41 1.91 -4.57
CA ILE A 45 9.01 2.79 -3.46
C ILE A 45 8.34 1.95 -2.38
N LEU A 46 7.31 1.16 -2.74
CA LEU A 46 6.61 0.31 -1.78
C LEU A 46 7.48 -0.80 -1.23
N ALA A 47 8.32 -1.42 -2.06
CA ALA A 47 9.28 -2.42 -1.59
C ALA A 47 10.20 -1.85 -0.50
N THR A 48 10.72 -0.64 -0.72
CA THR A 48 11.55 0.04 0.28
C THR A 48 10.77 0.36 1.54
N LEU A 49 9.59 0.94 1.41
CA LEU A 49 8.75 1.30 2.55
C LEU A 49 8.35 0.06 3.35
N PHE A 50 7.73 -0.93 2.73
CA PHE A 50 7.15 -2.09 3.41
C PHE A 50 8.18 -3.11 3.90
N SER A 51 9.28 -3.30 3.17
CA SER A 51 10.28 -4.29 3.59
C SER A 51 11.36 -3.75 4.53
N TYR A 52 11.61 -2.44 4.50
CA TYR A 52 12.75 -1.86 5.21
C TYR A 52 12.39 -0.67 6.12
N LYS A 53 11.66 0.34 5.59
CA LYS A 53 11.53 1.63 6.29
C LYS A 53 10.41 1.66 7.32
N MET A 54 9.23 1.16 6.97
CA MET A 54 8.04 1.28 7.80
C MET A 54 8.06 0.31 8.98
N ASN A 55 7.64 0.80 10.13
CA ASN A 55 7.43 0.00 11.32
C ASN A 55 6.09 -0.75 11.22
N ILE A 56 6.08 -1.80 10.43
CA ILE A 56 4.97 -2.73 10.24
C ILE A 56 5.46 -4.13 10.63
N LYS A 57 4.88 -4.70 11.67
CA LYS A 57 5.20 -6.05 12.13
C LYS A 57 4.33 -7.10 11.41
N LYS A 58 3.72 -8.02 12.12
CA LYS A 58 2.90 -9.10 11.55
C LYS A 58 1.41 -8.76 11.66
N LYS A 59 0.56 -9.51 10.94
CA LYS A 59 -0.90 -9.37 10.91
C LYS A 59 -1.56 -9.27 12.30
N LYS A 60 -1.05 -9.98 13.30
CA LYS A 60 -1.57 -9.92 14.67
C LYS A 60 -1.46 -8.52 15.31
N ASP A 61 -0.65 -7.65 14.73
CA ASP A 61 -0.41 -6.30 15.25
C ASP A 61 -1.28 -5.23 14.54
N ILE A 62 -2.38 -5.61 13.87
CA ILE A 62 -3.29 -4.68 13.17
C ILE A 62 -3.79 -3.54 14.08
N GLY A 63 -4.12 -3.86 15.34
CA GLY A 63 -4.54 -2.89 16.34
C GLY A 63 -3.40 -2.11 17.01
N TRP A 64 -2.16 -2.38 16.64
CA TRP A 64 -1.01 -1.75 17.29
C TRP A 64 -0.92 -0.26 16.98
N ASP A 65 -1.08 0.54 17.99
CA ASP A 65 -1.17 1.99 17.91
C ASP A 65 0.09 2.67 17.32
N SER A 66 1.26 2.08 17.54
CA SER A 66 2.54 2.61 17.04
C SER A 66 2.95 2.05 15.67
N ARG A 67 2.07 1.31 14.99
CA ARG A 67 2.27 0.90 13.60
C ARG A 67 2.26 2.14 12.70
N ASP A 68 3.24 2.25 11.82
CA ASP A 68 3.22 3.29 10.80
C ASP A 68 1.97 3.20 9.91
N ARG A 69 1.49 4.33 9.44
CA ARG A 69 0.31 4.45 8.57
C ARG A 69 0.75 4.68 7.14
N PHE A 70 0.09 4.00 6.22
CA PHE A 70 0.34 4.15 4.80
C PHE A 70 -0.95 4.51 4.07
N ILE A 71 -0.87 5.55 3.23
CA ILE A 71 -1.96 6.01 2.37
C ILE A 71 -1.49 5.97 0.92
N LEU A 72 -2.20 5.20 0.12
CA LEU A 72 -2.05 5.22 -1.32
C LEU A 72 -3.02 6.28 -1.88
N SER A 73 -2.57 7.52 -2.09
CA SER A 73 -3.45 8.58 -2.59
C SER A 73 -3.94 8.28 -4.02
N LYS A 74 -3.03 7.83 -4.90
CA LYS A 74 -3.36 7.31 -6.23
C LYS A 74 -3.97 5.89 -6.15
N GLY A 75 -5.22 5.79 -5.73
CA GLY A 75 -5.90 4.53 -5.42
C GLY A 75 -5.89 3.49 -6.54
N HIS A 76 -5.81 3.93 -7.81
CA HIS A 76 -5.71 3.04 -8.97
C HIS A 76 -4.43 2.18 -9.00
N ALA A 77 -3.40 2.50 -8.19
CA ALA A 77 -2.21 1.66 -8.03
C ALA A 77 -2.40 0.52 -6.99
N CYS A 78 -3.64 0.12 -6.72
CA CYS A 78 -4.04 -0.84 -5.68
C CYS A 78 -3.35 -2.20 -5.80
N LEU A 79 -3.03 -2.69 -7.00
CA LEU A 79 -2.30 -3.95 -7.21
C LEU A 79 -0.96 -3.97 -6.46
N ALA A 80 -0.18 -2.87 -6.54
CA ALA A 80 1.07 -2.75 -5.81
C ALA A 80 0.83 -2.69 -4.28
N TYR A 81 -0.23 -2.03 -3.86
CA TYR A 81 -0.60 -1.91 -2.46
C TYR A 81 -1.00 -3.26 -1.85
N TYR A 82 -1.91 -3.99 -2.51
CA TYR A 82 -2.34 -5.32 -2.04
C TYR A 82 -1.20 -6.33 -2.06
N SER A 83 -0.35 -6.32 -3.09
CA SER A 83 0.84 -7.20 -3.12
C SER A 83 1.80 -6.91 -1.96
N SER A 84 1.96 -5.64 -1.56
CA SER A 84 2.78 -5.27 -0.41
C SER A 84 2.21 -5.81 0.91
N TRP A 85 0.90 -5.68 1.13
CA TRP A 85 0.23 -6.22 2.31
C TRP A 85 0.21 -7.74 2.34
N ASN A 86 0.11 -8.38 1.17
CA ASN A 86 0.23 -9.83 1.06
C ASN A 86 1.63 -10.29 1.51
N LEU A 87 2.70 -9.68 0.98
CA LEU A 87 4.08 -10.02 1.35
C LEU A 87 4.40 -9.72 2.82
N LYS A 88 3.61 -8.89 3.49
CA LYS A 88 3.66 -8.67 4.94
C LYS A 88 2.77 -9.64 5.72
N GLY A 89 2.00 -10.50 5.05
CA GLY A 89 1.13 -11.50 5.65
C GLY A 89 -0.22 -10.98 6.17
N PHE A 90 -0.65 -9.78 5.74
CA PHE A 90 -1.97 -9.22 6.09
C PHE A 90 -3.08 -9.68 5.14
N ILE A 91 -2.76 -9.88 3.88
CA ILE A 91 -3.64 -10.40 2.84
C ILE A 91 -3.13 -11.79 2.46
N SER A 92 -3.99 -12.79 2.37
CA SER A 92 -3.62 -14.14 1.93
C SER A 92 -3.47 -14.23 0.41
N ASP A 93 -2.87 -15.30 -0.09
CA ASP A 93 -2.80 -15.57 -1.54
C ASP A 93 -4.18 -15.90 -2.10
N GLU A 94 -5.04 -16.51 -1.30
CA GLU A 94 -6.44 -16.79 -1.63
C GLU A 94 -7.23 -15.48 -1.79
N ASP A 95 -7.04 -14.52 -0.88
CA ASP A 95 -7.67 -13.20 -1.00
C ASP A 95 -7.22 -12.48 -2.29
N LEU A 96 -5.93 -12.56 -2.65
CA LEU A 96 -5.43 -11.92 -3.88
C LEU A 96 -6.12 -12.43 -5.15
N LYS A 97 -6.50 -13.72 -5.20
CA LYS A 97 -7.23 -14.32 -6.32
C LYS A 97 -8.65 -13.81 -6.47
N THR A 98 -9.17 -13.14 -5.44
CA THR A 98 -10.51 -12.54 -5.46
C THR A 98 -10.53 -11.08 -5.94
N PHE A 99 -9.37 -10.51 -6.28
CA PHE A 99 -9.27 -9.13 -6.74
C PHE A 99 -10.31 -8.81 -7.82
N GLU A 100 -11.08 -7.74 -7.61
CA GLU A 100 -12.19 -7.28 -8.47
C GLU A 100 -13.27 -8.33 -8.80
N LYS A 101 -13.40 -9.39 -8.01
CA LYS A 101 -14.52 -10.32 -8.11
C LYS A 101 -15.65 -9.93 -7.16
N ASP A 102 -16.84 -10.39 -7.45
CA ASP A 102 -18.03 -10.18 -6.60
C ASP A 102 -17.74 -10.66 -5.18
N ASN A 103 -18.19 -9.88 -4.21
CA ASN A 103 -17.99 -10.11 -2.77
C ASN A 103 -16.52 -10.07 -2.29
N SER A 104 -15.58 -9.64 -3.13
CA SER A 104 -14.19 -9.46 -2.72
C SER A 104 -14.01 -8.23 -1.82
N SER A 105 -13.08 -8.34 -0.86
CA SER A 105 -12.59 -7.19 -0.10
C SER A 105 -11.50 -6.38 -0.82
N LEU A 106 -11.10 -6.82 -2.03
CA LEU A 106 -10.02 -6.22 -2.82
C LEU A 106 -10.58 -5.59 -4.09
N ALA A 107 -11.17 -4.42 -3.93
CA ALA A 107 -11.71 -3.63 -5.04
C ALA A 107 -10.58 -2.94 -5.83
N GLY A 108 -10.88 -2.49 -7.06
CA GLY A 108 -9.96 -1.76 -7.95
C GLY A 108 -9.43 -0.43 -7.38
N HIS A 109 -10.06 0.08 -6.33
CA HIS A 109 -9.55 1.14 -5.47
C HIS A 109 -9.67 0.67 -4.01
N PRO A 110 -8.64 0.87 -3.16
CA PRO A 110 -8.67 0.36 -1.80
C PRO A 110 -9.83 0.92 -0.98
N VAL A 111 -10.58 0.04 -0.36
CA VAL A 111 -11.63 0.36 0.61
C VAL A 111 -11.11 0.06 2.00
N LYS A 112 -11.41 0.95 2.96
CA LYS A 112 -11.00 0.80 4.35
C LYS A 112 -11.38 -0.56 4.90
N ASN A 113 -10.39 -1.32 5.30
CA ASN A 113 -10.56 -2.64 5.90
C ASN A 113 -9.48 -2.87 6.96
N LYS A 114 -9.83 -2.67 8.22
CA LYS A 114 -8.88 -2.80 9.33
C LYS A 114 -8.29 -4.21 9.44
N LYS A 115 -9.04 -5.25 9.07
CA LYS A 115 -8.55 -6.65 9.13
C LYS A 115 -7.42 -6.91 8.13
N LEU A 116 -7.40 -6.15 7.03
CA LEU A 116 -6.37 -6.22 5.98
C LEU A 116 -5.28 -5.17 6.14
N GLY A 117 -5.33 -4.35 7.19
CA GLY A 117 -4.37 -3.27 7.41
C GLY A 117 -4.61 -2.03 6.55
N ILE A 118 -5.73 -1.96 5.82
CA ILE A 118 -6.10 -0.82 4.98
C ILE A 118 -6.82 0.22 5.85
N ASP A 119 -6.11 1.29 6.17
CA ASP A 119 -6.59 2.30 7.11
C ASP A 119 -7.59 3.28 6.48
N PHE A 120 -7.59 3.41 5.14
CA PHE A 120 -8.35 4.44 4.45
C PHE A 120 -8.87 3.98 3.07
N SER A 121 -10.07 4.49 2.70
CA SER A 121 -10.63 4.29 1.35
C SER A 121 -10.13 5.38 0.41
N ASN A 122 -9.70 5.00 -0.78
CA ASN A 122 -9.17 5.88 -1.81
C ASN A 122 -9.98 5.75 -3.10
N GLY A 123 -9.93 6.80 -3.93
CA GLY A 123 -10.61 6.83 -5.23
C GLY A 123 -10.49 8.20 -5.84
N SER A 124 -10.91 9.24 -5.13
CA SER A 124 -10.73 10.63 -5.56
C SER A 124 -9.27 11.06 -5.40
N LEU A 125 -8.65 11.50 -6.49
CA LEU A 125 -7.27 11.99 -6.49
C LEU A 125 -7.13 13.25 -5.62
N GLY A 126 -5.95 13.45 -5.05
CA GLY A 126 -5.61 14.60 -4.21
C GLY A 126 -6.05 14.50 -2.75
N MET A 127 -6.96 13.58 -2.40
CA MET A 127 -7.52 13.48 -1.05
C MET A 127 -6.56 12.84 -0.04
N GLY A 128 -5.71 11.95 -0.50
CA GLY A 128 -4.83 11.17 0.38
C GLY A 128 -3.84 12.02 1.17
N LEU A 129 -3.37 13.13 0.60
CA LEU A 129 -2.45 14.04 1.29
C LEU A 129 -3.10 14.68 2.52
N SER A 130 -4.29 15.25 2.36
CA SER A 130 -5.03 15.88 3.46
C SER A 130 -5.31 14.89 4.60
N ILE A 131 -5.63 13.64 4.25
CA ILE A 131 -5.85 12.58 5.23
C ILE A 131 -4.55 12.22 5.95
N GLY A 132 -3.45 12.13 5.20
CA GLY A 132 -2.12 11.92 5.77
C GLY A 132 -1.73 13.00 6.77
N ILE A 133 -2.02 14.26 6.46
CA ILE A 133 -1.83 15.40 7.38
C ILE A 133 -2.67 15.21 8.65
N GLY A 134 -3.94 14.86 8.51
CA GLY A 134 -4.82 14.59 9.65
C GLY A 134 -4.32 13.48 10.56
N LEU A 135 -3.82 12.39 9.99
CA LEU A 135 -3.20 11.28 10.74
C LEU A 135 -1.91 11.72 11.46
N ALA A 136 -1.05 12.49 10.80
CA ALA A 136 0.18 12.99 11.39
C ALA A 136 -0.09 13.94 12.56
N ILE A 137 -1.06 14.86 12.43
CA ILE A 137 -1.52 15.75 13.50
C ILE A 137 -2.10 14.92 14.67
N SER A 138 -2.93 13.92 14.37
CA SER A 138 -3.50 13.02 15.38
C SER A 138 -2.41 12.28 16.14
N SER A 139 -1.37 11.77 15.43
CA SER A 139 -0.22 11.12 16.05
C SER A 139 0.45 12.04 17.08
N LYS A 140 0.77 13.27 16.67
CA LYS A 140 1.38 14.27 17.56
C LYS A 140 0.49 14.61 18.77
N LYS A 141 -0.79 14.92 18.55
CA LYS A 141 -1.73 15.28 19.64
C LYS A 141 -1.92 14.15 20.65
N ARG A 142 -1.95 12.90 20.16
CA ARG A 142 -2.12 11.71 21.00
C ARG A 142 -0.82 11.16 21.59
N LYS A 143 0.30 11.82 21.32
CA LYS A 143 1.64 11.36 21.71
C LYS A 143 1.91 9.91 21.26
N LYS A 144 1.42 9.53 20.07
CA LYS A 144 1.69 8.23 19.45
C LYS A 144 2.94 8.30 18.59
N LEU A 145 3.72 7.21 18.57
CA LEU A 145 5.02 7.15 17.90
C LEU A 145 4.89 6.44 16.54
N PHE A 146 4.02 6.93 15.65
CA PHE A 146 3.96 6.41 14.28
C PHE A 146 4.21 7.50 13.24
N ASN A 147 4.83 7.10 12.14
CA ASN A 147 4.97 7.93 10.96
C ASN A 147 3.79 7.69 10.00
N THR A 148 3.47 8.72 9.21
CA THR A 148 2.48 8.61 8.13
C THR A 148 3.19 8.78 6.80
N TYR A 149 3.02 7.80 5.92
CA TYR A 149 3.55 7.78 4.57
C TYR A 149 2.40 7.92 3.59
N VAL A 150 2.52 8.86 2.66
CA VAL A 150 1.53 9.09 1.60
C VAL A 150 2.23 8.97 0.25
N VAL A 151 1.72 8.12 -0.62
CA VAL A 151 2.20 8.03 -2.02
C VAL A 151 1.20 8.71 -2.92
N ILE A 152 1.66 9.75 -3.61
CA ILE A 152 0.89 10.59 -4.53
C ILE A 152 1.39 10.32 -5.95
N GLY A 153 0.51 10.42 -6.94
CA GLY A 153 0.88 10.41 -8.35
C GLY A 153 1.37 11.77 -8.82
N ASP A 154 2.20 11.79 -9.88
CA ASP A 154 2.68 13.02 -10.49
C ASP A 154 1.53 13.86 -11.06
N GLY A 155 0.65 13.26 -11.86
CA GLY A 155 -0.55 13.93 -12.36
C GLY A 155 -1.51 14.36 -11.24
N GLU A 156 -1.62 13.57 -10.17
CA GLU A 156 -2.42 13.90 -8.99
C GLU A 156 -1.94 15.19 -8.29
N CYS A 157 -0.66 15.53 -8.41
CA CYS A 157 -0.12 16.78 -7.85
C CYS A 157 -0.72 18.04 -8.48
N ASN A 158 -1.44 17.93 -9.61
CA ASN A 158 -2.16 19.04 -10.23
C ASN A 158 -3.57 19.24 -9.65
N GLU A 159 -4.05 18.35 -8.78
CA GLU A 159 -5.34 18.53 -8.11
C GLU A 159 -5.30 19.72 -7.14
N GLY A 160 -6.30 20.58 -7.21
CA GLY A 160 -6.38 21.76 -6.32
C GLY A 160 -6.39 21.42 -4.84
N SER A 161 -6.93 20.25 -4.47
CA SER A 161 -6.95 19.77 -3.08
C SER A 161 -5.57 19.39 -2.54
N VAL A 162 -4.57 19.17 -3.39
CA VAL A 162 -3.17 18.94 -2.98
C VAL A 162 -2.54 20.23 -2.49
N TRP A 163 -2.80 21.33 -3.17
CA TRP A 163 -2.23 22.65 -2.86
C TRP A 163 -2.98 23.39 -1.75
#